data_a68a2939b2536d9ae42b082a01293624
#
_entry.id   a68a2939b2536d9ae42b082a01293624
#
_cell.length_a   1.000
_cell.length_b   1.000
_cell.length_c   1.000
_cell.angle_alpha   90.00
_cell.angle_beta   90.00
_cell.angle_gamma   90.00
#
_symmetry.space_group_name_H-M   'P 1'
#
loop_
_entity.id
_entity.type
_entity.pdbx_description
1 polymer ?
#
loop_
_entity_poly.entity_id
_entity_poly.type
_entity_poly.pdbx_seq_one_letter_code
_entity_poly.pdbx_strand_id
1 'polypeptide(L)'
;MQANHIVSSEEWFAAQAQHLVKEKELTRLRDQLSAARRALPWMRVEKTYVFDTTEGKKTLAELFAGRSQLFVKHFMLGPGWQEGCVGCSFEVDHIEGALIHLEHHDVTFVAISRAPLHEIDAFKQRMGWRFTWVSSYGSDFNSDYHVSFTKEDLVKGKTYYNYRVRETQDEGEASGFTVFYKDEGGNVYRTFSSYGRGAEELLGTYIVLDMTPKGRNETGPNHNLTDWVRHHDKYEAGGFVDRTGRYVAPQDSACCHEAKGDPS
;
A
#
# COMPACT_ATOMS: atom_id res chain seq x y z
N MET A 1 5.79 -7.42 -28.49
CA MET A 1 5.75 -5.95 -28.65
C MET A 1 5.27 -5.64 -30.04
N GLN A 2 4.23 -4.82 -30.18
CA GLN A 2 3.86 -4.26 -31.48
C GLN A 2 5.01 -3.33 -31.89
N ALA A 3 5.58 -3.52 -33.08
CA ALA A 3 6.64 -2.65 -33.57
C ALA A 3 6.08 -1.23 -33.71
N ASN A 4 6.59 -0.28 -32.94
CA ASN A 4 6.19 1.11 -33.07
C ASN A 4 6.63 1.63 -34.45
N HIS A 5 5.74 2.40 -35.06
CA HIS A 5 6.03 3.02 -36.36
C HIS A 5 7.07 4.13 -36.18
N ILE A 6 8.16 4.06 -36.96
CA ILE A 6 9.21 5.08 -36.95
C ILE A 6 8.81 6.15 -37.97
N VAL A 7 8.75 7.40 -37.56
CA VAL A 7 8.28 8.53 -38.35
C VAL A 7 9.30 9.65 -38.42
N SER A 8 9.06 10.63 -39.26
CA SER A 8 9.83 11.89 -39.30
C SER A 8 9.64 12.71 -38.02
N SER A 9 10.56 13.64 -37.77
CA SER A 9 10.44 14.59 -36.65
C SER A 9 9.14 15.41 -36.70
N GLU A 10 8.75 15.86 -37.87
CA GLU A 10 7.52 16.64 -38.06
C GLU A 10 6.26 15.85 -37.72
N GLU A 11 6.16 14.60 -38.22
CA GLU A 11 5.06 13.68 -37.90
C GLU A 11 5.04 13.35 -36.40
N TRP A 12 6.21 13.17 -35.78
CA TRP A 12 6.30 12.91 -34.35
C TRP A 12 5.77 14.09 -33.52
N PHE A 13 6.19 15.32 -33.80
CA PHE A 13 5.68 16.51 -33.11
C PHE A 13 4.17 16.69 -33.30
N ALA A 14 3.66 16.44 -34.49
CA ALA A 14 2.23 16.49 -34.76
C ALA A 14 1.46 15.48 -33.94
N ALA A 15 1.93 14.24 -33.85
CA ALA A 15 1.32 13.20 -33.01
C ALA A 15 1.36 13.55 -31.53
N GLN A 16 2.48 14.07 -31.01
CA GLN A 16 2.61 14.53 -29.62
C GLN A 16 1.65 15.68 -29.31
N ALA A 17 1.51 16.63 -30.20
CA ALA A 17 0.56 17.75 -30.04
C ALA A 17 -0.89 17.25 -29.94
N GLN A 18 -1.27 16.24 -30.73
CA GLN A 18 -2.59 15.61 -30.64
C GLN A 18 -2.76 14.86 -29.31
N HIS A 19 -1.73 14.09 -28.88
CA HIS A 19 -1.77 13.36 -27.61
C HIS A 19 -1.88 14.29 -26.42
N LEU A 20 -1.21 15.44 -26.44
CA LEU A 20 -1.24 16.46 -25.37
C LEU A 20 -2.67 16.91 -25.03
N VAL A 21 -3.61 16.87 -25.96
CA VAL A 21 -5.01 17.20 -25.69
C VAL A 21 -5.59 16.25 -24.64
N LYS A 22 -5.33 14.94 -24.77
CA LYS A 22 -5.79 13.91 -23.82
C LYS A 22 -5.11 14.04 -22.46
N GLU A 23 -3.81 14.37 -22.43
CA GLU A 23 -3.08 14.62 -21.18
C GLU A 23 -3.67 15.80 -20.39
N LYS A 24 -4.05 16.88 -21.10
CA LYS A 24 -4.72 18.02 -20.49
C LYS A 24 -6.13 17.69 -19.99
N GLU A 25 -6.87 16.86 -20.71
CA GLU A 25 -8.18 16.36 -20.26
C GLU A 25 -8.06 15.54 -18.98
N LEU A 26 -7.10 14.63 -18.92
CA LEU A 26 -6.81 13.83 -17.70
C LEU A 26 -6.43 14.74 -16.52
N THR A 27 -5.60 15.76 -16.74
CA THR A 27 -5.20 16.71 -15.69
C THR A 27 -6.44 17.43 -15.12
N ARG A 28 -7.31 17.95 -15.98
CA ARG A 28 -8.56 18.61 -15.54
C ARG A 28 -9.49 17.63 -14.78
N LEU A 29 -9.60 16.40 -15.25
CA LEU A 29 -10.40 15.37 -14.56
C LEU A 29 -9.83 15.06 -13.16
N ARG A 30 -8.51 14.98 -13.01
CA ARG A 30 -7.85 14.81 -11.70
C ARG A 30 -8.13 15.98 -10.77
N ASP A 31 -8.10 17.23 -11.27
CA ASP A 31 -8.43 18.41 -10.47
C ASP A 31 -9.89 18.38 -9.99
N GLN A 32 -10.83 18.01 -10.86
CA GLN A 32 -12.24 17.84 -10.52
C GLN A 32 -12.45 16.75 -9.48
N LEU A 33 -11.81 15.61 -9.64
CA LEU A 33 -11.87 14.50 -8.68
C LEU A 33 -11.30 14.91 -7.32
N SER A 34 -10.19 15.63 -7.29
CA SER A 34 -9.58 16.14 -6.07
C SER A 34 -10.48 17.15 -5.35
N ALA A 35 -11.16 18.02 -6.09
CA ALA A 35 -12.16 18.92 -5.54
C ALA A 35 -13.37 18.15 -4.96
N ALA A 36 -13.87 17.16 -5.70
CA ALA A 36 -14.97 16.30 -5.25
C ALA A 36 -14.63 15.53 -3.97
N ARG A 37 -13.38 14.98 -3.84
CA ARG A 37 -12.92 14.33 -2.61
C ARG A 37 -12.96 15.29 -1.42
N ARG A 38 -12.52 16.54 -1.57
CA ARG A 38 -12.57 17.55 -0.50
C ARG A 38 -13.98 17.98 -0.11
N ALA A 39 -14.94 17.80 -1.00
CA ALA A 39 -16.35 18.10 -0.77
C ALA A 39 -17.15 16.94 -0.13
N LEU A 40 -16.52 15.77 0.07
CA LEU A 40 -17.16 14.65 0.75
C LEU A 40 -17.57 15.00 2.18
N PRO A 41 -18.70 14.48 2.68
CA PRO A 41 -19.07 14.65 4.08
C PRO A 41 -18.06 13.97 5.00
N TRP A 42 -17.82 14.56 6.16
CA TRP A 42 -16.94 14.01 7.18
C TRP A 42 -17.73 13.23 8.22
N MET A 43 -17.12 12.17 8.73
CA MET A 43 -17.68 11.36 9.81
C MET A 43 -16.88 11.57 11.08
N ARG A 44 -17.53 11.99 12.16
CA ARG A 44 -16.87 12.10 13.47
C ARG A 44 -16.45 10.74 13.99
N VAL A 45 -15.23 10.63 14.52
CA VAL A 45 -14.71 9.43 15.16
C VAL A 45 -15.04 9.50 16.65
N GLU A 46 -16.06 8.76 17.06
CA GLU A 46 -16.54 8.78 18.47
C GLU A 46 -15.74 7.83 19.37
N LYS A 47 -15.21 6.75 18.80
CA LYS A 47 -14.48 5.70 19.51
C LYS A 47 -13.03 6.11 19.75
N THR A 48 -12.55 5.91 20.97
CA THR A 48 -11.13 6.09 21.28
C THR A 48 -10.35 4.86 20.86
N TYR A 49 -9.43 5.02 19.93
CA TYR A 49 -8.46 3.99 19.52
C TYR A 49 -7.11 4.26 20.16
N VAL A 50 -6.46 3.20 20.65
CA VAL A 50 -5.13 3.25 21.24
C VAL A 50 -4.22 2.31 20.49
N PHE A 51 -3.01 2.76 20.22
CA PHE A 51 -1.99 2.05 19.44
C PHE A 51 -0.71 1.88 20.27
N ASP A 52 -0.02 0.76 20.09
CA ASP A 52 1.31 0.59 20.64
C ASP A 52 2.34 1.26 19.71
N THR A 53 3.21 2.07 20.29
CA THR A 53 4.30 2.77 19.61
C THR A 53 5.61 2.57 20.36
N THR A 54 6.74 2.87 19.74
CA THR A 54 8.07 2.82 20.38
C THR A 54 8.22 3.79 21.56
N GLU A 55 7.31 4.78 21.68
CA GLU A 55 7.27 5.77 22.76
C GLU A 55 6.18 5.46 23.80
N GLY A 56 5.56 4.29 23.73
CA GLY A 56 4.42 3.90 24.58
C GLY A 56 3.09 3.92 23.82
N LYS A 57 1.99 3.92 24.56
CA LYS A 57 0.64 3.94 23.95
C LYS A 57 0.26 5.35 23.51
N LYS A 58 -0.29 5.46 22.30
CA LYS A 58 -0.84 6.71 21.75
C LYS A 58 -2.26 6.52 21.25
N THR A 59 -3.10 7.51 21.45
CA THR A 59 -4.43 7.59 20.88
C THR A 59 -4.38 8.03 19.42
N LEU A 60 -5.48 7.82 18.65
CA LEU A 60 -5.58 8.32 17.28
C LEU A 60 -5.32 9.83 17.20
N ALA A 61 -5.81 10.62 18.17
CA ALA A 61 -5.61 12.07 18.21
C ALA A 61 -4.13 12.46 18.44
N GLU A 62 -3.36 11.66 19.16
CA GLU A 62 -1.94 11.90 19.42
C GLU A 62 -1.07 11.51 18.21
N LEU A 63 -1.54 10.61 17.33
CA LEU A 63 -0.82 10.26 16.09
C LEU A 63 -0.72 11.42 15.09
N PHE A 64 -1.51 12.47 15.24
CA PHE A 64 -1.39 13.69 14.43
C PHE A 64 -0.07 14.45 14.67
N ALA A 65 0.63 14.18 15.78
CA ALA A 65 1.93 14.78 16.11
C ALA A 65 1.97 16.31 15.97
N GLY A 66 0.92 17.00 16.46
CA GLY A 66 0.78 18.46 16.44
C GLY A 66 0.16 19.03 15.16
N ARG A 67 -0.06 18.23 14.12
CA ARG A 67 -0.67 18.65 12.86
C ARG A 67 -2.19 18.48 12.86
N SER A 68 -2.89 19.09 11.90
CA SER A 68 -4.34 18.97 11.77
C SER A 68 -4.78 17.84 10.84
N GLN A 69 -3.89 17.30 10.01
CA GLN A 69 -4.21 16.25 9.06
C GLN A 69 -3.38 14.99 9.32
N LEU A 70 -4.03 13.83 9.23
CA LEU A 70 -3.38 12.54 9.39
C LEU A 70 -3.73 11.62 8.23
N PHE A 71 -2.71 11.13 7.53
CA PHE A 71 -2.83 10.12 6.50
C PHE A 71 -2.40 8.77 7.08
N VAL A 72 -3.34 7.85 7.21
CA VAL A 72 -3.11 6.51 7.72
C VAL A 72 -3.06 5.50 6.57
N LYS A 73 -1.93 4.81 6.43
CA LYS A 73 -1.81 3.61 5.60
C LYS A 73 -2.20 2.39 6.42
N HIS A 74 -3.27 1.70 6.02
CA HIS A 74 -3.58 0.36 6.51
C HIS A 74 -2.64 -0.65 5.83
N PHE A 75 -1.58 -0.99 6.52
CA PHE A 75 -0.52 -1.85 5.99
C PHE A 75 -0.77 -3.30 6.40
N MET A 76 -0.85 -4.18 5.42
CA MET A 76 -1.08 -5.61 5.65
C MET A 76 0.16 -6.27 6.26
N LEU A 77 0.16 -6.38 7.56
CA LEU A 77 1.09 -7.16 8.38
C LEU A 77 0.30 -7.68 9.59
N GLY A 78 -0.14 -8.94 9.51
CA GLY A 78 -0.87 -9.60 10.59
C GLY A 78 0.06 -10.25 11.61
N PRO A 79 -0.44 -10.60 12.81
CA PRO A 79 0.35 -11.29 13.83
C PRO A 79 0.97 -12.59 13.30
N GLY A 80 2.27 -12.78 13.57
CA GLY A 80 3.04 -13.96 13.16
C GLY A 80 3.50 -13.94 11.70
N TRP A 81 3.20 -12.89 10.93
CA TRP A 81 3.73 -12.75 9.58
C TRP A 81 5.21 -12.36 9.65
N GLN A 82 6.04 -13.08 8.89
CA GLN A 82 7.47 -12.80 8.85
C GLN A 82 7.80 -11.53 8.06
N GLU A 83 6.95 -11.19 7.10
CA GLU A 83 7.11 -10.06 6.19
C GLU A 83 5.76 -9.43 5.87
N GLY A 84 5.77 -8.13 5.63
CA GLY A 84 4.57 -7.41 5.19
C GLY A 84 4.23 -7.67 3.73
N CYS A 85 3.02 -7.31 3.34
CA CYS A 85 2.56 -7.38 1.95
C CYS A 85 3.49 -6.59 1.01
N VAL A 86 3.88 -7.21 -0.10
CA VAL A 86 4.77 -6.60 -1.10
C VAL A 86 4.16 -5.34 -1.71
N GLY A 87 2.85 -5.35 -2.01
CA GLY A 87 2.16 -4.17 -2.55
C GLY A 87 2.14 -3.01 -1.56
N CYS A 88 1.87 -3.28 -0.27
CA CYS A 88 1.94 -2.25 0.76
C CYS A 88 3.35 -1.68 0.93
N SER A 89 4.37 -2.54 0.83
CA SER A 89 5.77 -2.13 0.88
C SER A 89 6.11 -1.22 -0.31
N PHE A 90 5.70 -1.60 -1.49
CA PHE A 90 5.88 -0.80 -2.70
C PHE A 90 5.21 0.59 -2.60
N GLU A 91 4.00 0.67 -2.01
CA GLU A 91 3.34 1.95 -1.78
C GLU A 91 4.14 2.85 -0.82
N VAL A 92 4.57 2.33 0.34
CA VAL A 92 5.28 3.16 1.34
C VAL A 92 6.70 3.54 0.94
N ASP A 93 7.35 2.77 0.07
CA ASP A 93 8.63 3.15 -0.54
C ASP A 93 8.53 4.50 -1.28
N HIS A 94 7.39 4.80 -1.90
CA HIS A 94 7.15 6.08 -2.56
C HIS A 94 6.84 7.22 -1.59
N ILE A 95 6.31 6.90 -0.41
CA ILE A 95 5.98 7.89 0.63
C ILE A 95 7.22 8.31 1.40
N GLU A 96 8.21 7.44 1.57
CA GLU A 96 9.42 7.70 2.37
C GLU A 96 10.13 8.99 1.95
N GLY A 97 10.25 9.24 0.66
CA GLY A 97 10.84 10.47 0.12
C GLY A 97 9.94 11.71 0.24
N ALA A 98 8.63 11.53 0.44
CA ALA A 98 7.67 12.62 0.51
C ALA A 98 7.40 13.12 1.93
N LEU A 99 7.86 12.42 2.98
CA LEU A 99 7.52 12.71 4.38
C LEU A 99 7.77 14.17 4.75
N ILE A 100 8.95 14.71 4.44
CA ILE A 100 9.32 16.09 4.79
C ILE A 100 8.35 17.11 4.15
N HIS A 101 7.89 16.86 2.94
CA HIS A 101 6.98 17.76 2.23
C HIS A 101 5.55 17.67 2.82
N LEU A 102 5.09 16.46 3.17
CA LEU A 102 3.81 16.25 3.85
C LEU A 102 3.78 16.96 5.20
N GLU A 103 4.84 16.82 5.99
CA GLU A 103 4.96 17.46 7.29
C GLU A 103 4.93 18.98 7.23
N HIS A 104 5.63 19.57 6.27
CA HIS A 104 5.59 21.03 6.00
C HIS A 104 4.25 21.50 5.44
N HIS A 105 3.40 20.57 5.00
CA HIS A 105 2.04 20.87 4.50
C HIS A 105 0.95 20.43 5.48
N ASP A 106 1.29 20.38 6.78
CA ASP A 106 0.37 20.06 7.89
C ASP A 106 -0.25 18.65 7.78
N VAL A 107 0.50 17.67 7.24
CA VAL A 107 0.08 16.28 7.12
C VAL A 107 1.06 15.36 7.84
N THR A 108 0.56 14.56 8.78
CA THR A 108 1.31 13.45 9.37
C THR A 108 0.98 12.16 8.61
N PHE A 109 1.99 11.41 8.21
CA PHE A 109 1.83 10.07 7.67
C PHE A 109 2.13 9.02 8.74
N VAL A 110 1.24 8.02 8.87
CA VAL A 110 1.40 6.88 9.79
C VAL A 110 0.98 5.60 9.09
N ALA A 111 1.79 4.56 9.17
CA ALA A 111 1.35 3.20 8.85
C ALA A 111 0.77 2.55 10.10
N ILE A 112 -0.30 1.75 9.95
CA ILE A 112 -0.94 0.99 11.02
C ILE A 112 -1.08 -0.45 10.56
N SER A 113 -0.65 -1.40 11.41
CA SER A 113 -0.79 -2.83 11.20
C SER A 113 -1.29 -3.53 12.45
N ARG A 114 -1.91 -4.70 12.27
CA ARG A 114 -2.39 -5.52 13.40
C ARG A 114 -1.32 -6.41 14.02
N ALA A 115 -0.14 -6.53 13.43
CA ALA A 115 0.99 -7.25 14.03
C ALA A 115 1.41 -6.61 15.37
N PRO A 116 1.93 -7.39 16.34
CA PRO A 116 2.60 -6.85 17.51
C PRO A 116 3.74 -5.90 17.14
N LEU A 117 3.97 -4.88 17.97
CA LEU A 117 4.93 -3.81 17.65
C LEU A 117 6.35 -4.33 17.34
N HIS A 118 6.83 -5.35 18.04
CA HIS A 118 8.16 -5.91 17.82
C HIS A 118 8.33 -6.57 16.44
N GLU A 119 7.24 -7.15 15.87
CA GLU A 119 7.24 -7.71 14.52
C GLU A 119 7.27 -6.58 13.48
N ILE A 120 6.52 -5.50 13.73
CA ILE A 120 6.53 -4.28 12.92
C ILE A 120 7.92 -3.66 12.88
N ASP A 121 8.54 -3.46 14.04
CA ASP A 121 9.85 -2.82 14.17
C ASP A 121 10.95 -3.63 13.46
N ALA A 122 10.93 -4.96 13.60
CA ALA A 122 11.89 -5.83 12.92
C ALA A 122 11.80 -5.69 11.39
N PHE A 123 10.58 -5.69 10.83
CA PHE A 123 10.38 -5.53 9.40
C PHE A 123 10.72 -4.11 8.92
N LYS A 124 10.28 -3.08 9.66
CA LYS A 124 10.60 -1.69 9.38
C LYS A 124 12.11 -1.43 9.35
N GLN A 125 12.87 -1.96 10.31
CA GLN A 125 14.32 -1.83 10.37
C GLN A 125 14.99 -2.50 9.17
N ARG A 126 14.55 -3.71 8.79
CA ARG A 126 15.07 -4.40 7.59
C ARG A 126 14.88 -3.56 6.33
N MET A 127 13.71 -2.94 6.19
CA MET A 127 13.37 -2.10 5.04
C MET A 127 13.97 -0.70 5.10
N GLY A 128 14.59 -0.28 6.20
CA GLY A 128 15.21 1.03 6.34
C GLY A 128 14.24 2.21 6.36
N TRP A 129 12.94 1.98 6.61
CA TRP A 129 11.92 3.04 6.63
C TRP A 129 11.96 3.89 7.89
N ARG A 130 11.69 5.18 7.77
CA ARG A 130 11.72 6.17 8.86
C ARG A 130 10.34 6.62 9.31
N PHE A 131 9.31 6.51 8.46
CA PHE A 131 7.94 6.91 8.82
C PHE A 131 7.46 6.25 10.12
N THR A 132 6.51 6.89 10.80
CA THR A 132 5.89 6.32 11.99
C THR A 132 5.04 5.11 11.62
N TRP A 133 5.32 3.96 12.25
CA TRP A 133 4.52 2.75 12.09
C TRP A 133 4.11 2.25 13.46
N VAL A 134 2.81 2.09 13.68
CA VAL A 134 2.23 1.73 14.98
C VAL A 134 1.43 0.44 14.89
N SER A 135 1.29 -0.23 16.04
CA SER A 135 0.53 -1.47 16.16
C SER A 135 -0.88 -1.18 16.67
N SER A 136 -1.87 -1.74 15.98
CA SER A 136 -3.26 -1.84 16.44
C SER A 136 -3.57 -3.20 17.07
N TYR A 137 -2.53 -3.96 17.51
CA TYR A 137 -2.72 -5.27 18.13
C TYR A 137 -3.64 -5.18 19.34
N GLY A 138 -4.67 -6.04 19.39
CA GLY A 138 -5.68 -6.01 20.46
C GLY A 138 -6.68 -4.85 20.40
N SER A 139 -6.63 -4.03 19.34
CA SER A 139 -7.59 -2.95 19.07
C SER A 139 -8.58 -3.36 17.97
N ASP A 140 -9.81 -2.83 18.03
CA ASP A 140 -10.82 -3.02 16.99
C ASP A 140 -10.59 -2.11 15.76
N PHE A 141 -9.56 -1.27 15.76
CA PHE A 141 -9.33 -0.26 14.71
C PHE A 141 -9.39 -0.86 13.31
N ASN A 142 -8.62 -1.92 13.06
CA ASN A 142 -8.57 -2.52 11.72
C ASN A 142 -9.93 -3.11 11.29
N SER A 143 -10.68 -3.72 12.22
CA SER A 143 -12.02 -4.27 11.94
C SER A 143 -13.03 -3.15 11.65
N ASP A 144 -13.02 -2.07 12.44
CA ASP A 144 -13.91 -0.92 12.26
C ASP A 144 -13.66 -0.17 10.95
N TYR A 145 -12.41 -0.24 10.42
CA TYR A 145 -12.04 0.30 9.11
C TYR A 145 -12.09 -0.73 7.98
N HIS A 146 -12.60 -1.95 8.26
CA HIS A 146 -12.80 -3.03 7.30
C HIS A 146 -11.51 -3.46 6.57
N VAL A 147 -10.39 -3.47 7.27
CA VAL A 147 -9.07 -3.86 6.75
C VAL A 147 -8.48 -5.07 7.47
N SER A 148 -9.17 -5.60 8.47
CA SER A 148 -8.92 -6.92 9.06
C SER A 148 -10.25 -7.61 9.32
N PHE A 149 -10.29 -8.91 9.11
CA PHE A 149 -11.49 -9.72 9.21
C PHE A 149 -11.34 -10.75 10.31
N THR A 150 -12.44 -10.99 11.05
CA THR A 150 -12.48 -11.98 12.12
C THR A 150 -12.51 -13.40 11.56
N LYS A 151 -12.21 -14.39 12.40
CA LYS A 151 -12.41 -15.81 12.03
C LYS A 151 -13.86 -16.10 11.64
N GLU A 152 -14.81 -15.45 12.31
CA GLU A 152 -16.23 -15.56 12.02
C GLU A 152 -16.58 -15.00 10.64
N ASP A 153 -15.98 -13.90 10.23
CA ASP A 153 -16.15 -13.33 8.89
C ASP A 153 -15.58 -14.27 7.82
N LEU A 154 -14.42 -14.85 8.08
CA LEU A 154 -13.80 -15.82 7.19
C LEU A 154 -14.66 -17.09 7.04
N VAL A 155 -15.22 -17.58 8.15
CA VAL A 155 -16.14 -18.74 8.13
C VAL A 155 -17.42 -18.44 7.36
N LYS A 156 -17.99 -17.23 7.49
CA LYS A 156 -19.17 -16.79 6.70
C LYS A 156 -18.85 -16.64 5.21
N GLY A 157 -17.57 -16.60 4.84
CA GLY A 157 -17.13 -16.46 3.44
C GLY A 157 -17.45 -15.09 2.81
N LYS A 158 -17.90 -14.12 3.61
CA LYS A 158 -18.29 -12.78 3.14
C LYS A 158 -17.74 -11.71 4.05
N THR A 159 -17.11 -10.67 3.44
CA THR A 159 -16.58 -9.50 4.14
C THR A 159 -17.04 -8.22 3.48
N TYR A 160 -17.15 -7.15 4.28
CA TYR A 160 -17.35 -5.81 3.74
C TYR A 160 -15.99 -5.16 3.53
N TYR A 161 -15.65 -4.83 2.29
CA TYR A 161 -14.40 -4.16 1.93
C TYR A 161 -14.60 -3.34 0.66
N ASN A 162 -13.93 -2.20 0.60
CA ASN A 162 -13.99 -1.29 -0.54
C ASN A 162 -15.45 -0.94 -0.93
N TYR A 163 -16.24 -0.58 0.10
CA TYR A 163 -17.65 -0.13 0.00
C TYR A 163 -18.64 -1.18 -0.54
N ARG A 164 -18.28 -2.45 -0.51
CA ARG A 164 -19.19 -3.55 -0.93
C ARG A 164 -18.94 -4.82 -0.14
N VAL A 165 -19.99 -5.64 -0.04
CA VAL A 165 -19.86 -7.02 0.41
C VAL A 165 -19.25 -7.85 -0.71
N ARG A 166 -18.27 -8.67 -0.40
CA ARG A 166 -17.61 -9.58 -1.34
C ARG A 166 -17.30 -10.91 -0.69
N GLU A 167 -17.08 -11.93 -1.49
CA GLU A 167 -16.58 -13.21 -1.02
C GLU A 167 -15.16 -13.07 -0.48
N THR A 168 -14.93 -13.68 0.69
CA THR A 168 -13.61 -13.71 1.31
C THR A 168 -12.92 -15.00 0.89
N GLN A 169 -11.77 -14.89 0.27
CA GLN A 169 -11.03 -16.05 -0.21
C GLN A 169 -9.75 -16.33 0.60
N ASP A 170 -9.27 -15.35 1.38
CA ASP A 170 -7.96 -15.41 2.03
C ASP A 170 -7.95 -14.76 3.41
N GLU A 171 -6.82 -14.86 4.11
CA GLU A 171 -6.59 -14.37 5.46
C GLU A 171 -6.99 -12.92 5.72
N GLY A 172 -7.26 -12.68 6.98
CA GLY A 172 -7.92 -11.54 7.58
C GLY A 172 -7.32 -10.15 7.41
N GLU A 173 -6.44 -9.86 6.45
CA GLU A 173 -5.88 -8.52 6.25
C GLU A 173 -6.21 -7.97 4.85
N ALA A 174 -6.47 -6.65 4.78
CA ALA A 174 -6.68 -5.94 3.54
C ALA A 174 -5.97 -4.58 3.54
N SER A 175 -5.60 -4.10 2.35
CA SER A 175 -4.89 -2.83 2.18
C SER A 175 -5.84 -1.67 1.95
N GLY A 176 -5.42 -0.48 2.35
CA GLY A 176 -6.11 0.76 2.07
C GLY A 176 -5.41 1.94 2.72
N PHE A 177 -6.04 3.10 2.64
CA PHE A 177 -5.66 4.26 3.43
C PHE A 177 -6.89 5.05 3.89
N THR A 178 -6.73 5.77 4.98
CA THR A 178 -7.75 6.66 5.54
C THR A 178 -7.13 7.99 5.88
N VAL A 179 -7.82 9.06 5.54
CA VAL A 179 -7.44 10.43 5.86
C VAL A 179 -8.34 10.94 6.97
N PHE A 180 -7.71 11.56 7.98
CA PHE A 180 -8.39 12.19 9.10
C PHE A 180 -8.04 13.67 9.19
N TYR A 181 -8.95 14.43 9.75
CA TYR A 181 -8.77 15.82 10.16
C TYR A 181 -9.06 15.95 11.65
N LYS A 182 -8.28 16.76 12.33
CA LYS A 182 -8.49 17.12 13.76
C LYS A 182 -8.72 18.62 13.85
N ASP A 183 -9.87 19.01 14.40
CA ASP A 183 -10.21 20.42 14.63
C ASP A 183 -9.47 21.02 15.85
N GLU A 184 -9.59 22.32 16.05
CA GLU A 184 -9.01 23.04 17.19
C GLU A 184 -9.56 22.56 18.54
N GLY A 185 -10.78 22.01 18.58
CA GLY A 185 -11.39 21.41 19.75
C GLY A 185 -10.90 20.00 20.06
N GLY A 186 -10.00 19.44 19.23
CA GLY A 186 -9.46 18.09 19.38
C GLY A 186 -10.37 16.98 18.84
N ASN A 187 -11.50 17.31 18.19
CA ASN A 187 -12.36 16.30 17.58
C ASN A 187 -11.72 15.78 16.32
N VAL A 188 -11.77 14.44 16.14
CA VAL A 188 -11.21 13.76 14.95
C VAL A 188 -12.34 13.38 14.01
N TYR A 189 -12.13 13.64 12.73
CA TYR A 189 -13.06 13.30 11.65
C TYR A 189 -12.38 12.43 10.60
N ARG A 190 -13.07 11.39 10.15
CA ARG A 190 -12.71 10.63 8.95
C ARG A 190 -13.23 11.40 7.74
N THR A 191 -12.33 11.80 6.85
CA THR A 191 -12.66 12.66 5.71
C THR A 191 -12.67 11.92 4.40
N PHE A 192 -11.80 10.90 4.25
CA PHE A 192 -11.70 10.10 3.04
C PHE A 192 -11.11 8.72 3.36
N SER A 193 -11.46 7.71 2.59
CA SER A 193 -10.78 6.42 2.57
C SER A 193 -10.80 5.83 1.16
N SER A 194 -9.75 5.10 0.84
CA SER A 194 -9.64 4.35 -0.41
C SER A 194 -8.97 3.00 -0.16
N TYR A 195 -9.31 2.01 -0.98
CA TYR A 195 -8.91 0.64 -0.80
C TYR A 195 -8.52 -0.01 -2.13
N GLY A 196 -7.76 -1.09 -2.08
CA GLY A 196 -7.33 -1.82 -3.26
C GLY A 196 -6.61 -0.89 -4.26
N ARG A 197 -7.00 -0.95 -5.52
CA ARG A 197 -6.38 -0.14 -6.60
C ARG A 197 -6.52 1.38 -6.44
N GLY A 198 -7.38 1.85 -5.54
CA GLY A 198 -7.46 3.28 -5.23
C GLY A 198 -6.19 3.87 -4.63
N ALA A 199 -5.24 3.05 -4.19
CA ALA A 199 -3.92 3.47 -3.72
C ALA A 199 -2.88 3.61 -4.86
N GLU A 200 -3.20 3.25 -6.10
CA GLU A 200 -2.26 3.37 -7.24
C GLU A 200 -1.79 4.81 -7.50
N GLU A 201 -2.58 5.80 -7.10
CA GLU A 201 -2.16 7.21 -7.19
C GLU A 201 -0.92 7.55 -6.33
N LEU A 202 -0.58 6.69 -5.36
CA LEU A 202 0.61 6.84 -4.51
C LEU A 202 1.86 6.19 -5.15
N LEU A 203 1.69 5.45 -6.25
CA LEU A 203 2.74 4.66 -6.88
C LEU A 203 3.46 5.46 -7.98
N GLY A 204 4.42 6.29 -7.59
CA GLY A 204 5.23 7.08 -8.53
C GLY A 204 5.91 6.22 -9.60
N THR A 205 6.37 5.02 -9.25
CA THR A 205 6.92 4.06 -10.23
C THR A 205 5.91 3.72 -11.33
N TYR A 206 4.63 3.53 -11.00
CA TYR A 206 3.60 3.26 -12.00
C TYR A 206 3.40 4.42 -12.96
N ILE A 207 3.40 5.65 -12.43
CA ILE A 207 3.29 6.86 -13.25
C ILE A 207 4.44 6.91 -14.26
N VAL A 208 5.67 6.59 -13.84
CA VAL A 208 6.85 6.55 -14.73
C VAL A 208 6.74 5.41 -15.74
N LEU A 209 6.38 4.19 -15.31
CA LEU A 209 6.25 3.03 -16.18
C LEU A 209 5.17 3.23 -17.26
N ASP A 210 4.04 3.85 -16.92
CA ASP A 210 2.97 4.16 -17.86
C ASP A 210 3.40 5.13 -18.98
N MET A 211 4.48 5.91 -18.77
CA MET A 211 5.10 6.77 -19.79
C MET A 211 6.17 6.04 -20.61
N THR A 212 6.54 4.81 -20.24
CA THR A 212 7.59 4.04 -20.95
C THR A 212 6.99 3.09 -22.00
N PRO A 213 7.75 2.73 -23.05
CA PRO A 213 7.23 1.86 -24.11
C PRO A 213 6.82 0.45 -23.66
N LYS A 214 7.34 -0.05 -22.55
CA LYS A 214 7.03 -1.38 -22.03
C LYS A 214 5.87 -1.37 -21.01
N GLY A 215 5.52 -0.19 -20.48
CA GLY A 215 4.47 -0.06 -19.46
C GLY A 215 4.81 -0.80 -18.17
N ARG A 216 3.79 -1.18 -17.41
CA ARG A 216 3.92 -1.80 -16.08
C ARG A 216 4.40 -3.25 -16.09
N ASN A 217 4.39 -3.92 -17.25
CA ASN A 217 4.81 -5.31 -17.39
C ASN A 217 4.04 -6.31 -16.49
N GLU A 218 2.76 -6.08 -16.26
CA GLU A 218 1.85 -6.95 -15.49
C GLU A 218 1.28 -8.05 -16.41
N THR A 219 2.17 -8.85 -17.01
CA THR A 219 1.86 -9.87 -18.03
C THR A 219 2.04 -11.31 -17.53
N GLY A 220 2.35 -11.46 -16.24
CA GLY A 220 2.46 -12.75 -15.57
C GLY A 220 1.12 -13.35 -15.21
N PRO A 221 1.09 -14.41 -14.40
CA PRO A 221 -0.12 -15.20 -14.12
C PRO A 221 -1.16 -14.44 -13.27
N ASN A 222 -0.77 -13.42 -12.55
CA ASN A 222 -1.66 -12.67 -11.63
C ASN A 222 -2.28 -11.43 -12.30
N HIS A 223 -1.72 -10.98 -13.44
CA HIS A 223 -2.12 -9.76 -14.17
C HIS A 223 -2.22 -8.52 -13.25
N ASN A 224 -1.28 -8.37 -12.36
CA ASN A 224 -1.16 -7.24 -11.43
C ASN A 224 0.29 -7.09 -10.93
N LEU A 225 0.51 -6.16 -10.01
CA LEU A 225 1.82 -5.82 -9.47
C LEU A 225 2.63 -7.03 -8.94
N THR A 226 1.97 -8.09 -8.45
CA THR A 226 2.66 -9.26 -7.88
C THR A 226 3.44 -10.07 -8.93
N ASP A 227 3.20 -9.82 -10.21
CA ASP A 227 3.96 -10.48 -11.28
C ASP A 227 5.44 -10.09 -11.26
N TRP A 228 5.78 -8.86 -10.85
CA TRP A 228 7.16 -8.39 -10.88
C TRP A 228 7.62 -7.63 -9.63
N VAL A 229 6.72 -6.97 -8.87
CA VAL A 229 7.10 -6.22 -7.67
C VAL A 229 7.59 -7.18 -6.60
N ARG A 230 8.67 -6.78 -5.91
CA ARG A 230 9.25 -7.44 -4.75
C ARG A 230 9.44 -6.40 -3.64
N HIS A 231 9.76 -6.83 -2.42
CA HIS A 231 10.36 -5.92 -1.46
C HIS A 231 11.63 -5.33 -2.07
N HIS A 232 11.92 -4.06 -1.85
CA HIS A 232 13.02 -3.38 -2.55
C HIS A 232 14.40 -4.04 -2.30
N ASP A 233 14.55 -4.80 -1.23
CA ASP A 233 15.74 -5.56 -0.87
C ASP A 233 15.77 -6.99 -1.46
N LYS A 234 14.78 -7.40 -2.26
CA LYS A 234 14.63 -8.78 -2.75
C LYS A 234 14.55 -8.94 -4.26
N TYR A 235 14.79 -7.91 -5.04
CA TYR A 235 14.74 -8.04 -6.50
C TYR A 235 15.77 -9.03 -7.06
N GLU A 236 16.94 -9.12 -6.43
CA GLU A 236 18.02 -10.04 -6.84
C GLU A 236 17.95 -11.41 -6.15
N ALA A 237 17.05 -11.59 -5.19
CA ALA A 237 16.96 -12.82 -4.38
C ALA A 237 16.21 -13.97 -5.07
N GLY A 238 15.64 -13.75 -6.26
CA GLY A 238 14.75 -14.71 -6.91
C GLY A 238 13.38 -14.82 -6.22
N GLY A 239 12.76 -16.01 -6.27
CA GLY A 239 11.45 -16.23 -5.67
C GLY A 239 10.30 -15.57 -6.43
N PHE A 240 9.10 -15.60 -5.85
CA PHE A 240 7.90 -15.03 -6.45
C PHE A 240 6.99 -14.41 -5.36
N VAL A 241 5.98 -13.69 -5.77
CA VAL A 241 4.92 -13.20 -4.88
C VAL A 241 3.65 -13.97 -5.17
N ASP A 242 3.04 -14.52 -4.12
CA ASP A 242 1.79 -15.24 -4.25
C ASP A 242 0.60 -14.28 -4.46
N ARG A 243 -0.58 -14.84 -4.71
CA ARG A 243 -1.81 -14.08 -4.94
C ARG A 243 -2.27 -13.23 -3.75
N THR A 244 -1.77 -13.52 -2.53
CA THR A 244 -2.09 -12.76 -1.32
C THR A 244 -1.14 -11.58 -1.10
N GLY A 245 -0.12 -11.40 -1.96
CA GLY A 245 0.88 -10.35 -1.87
C GLY A 245 2.07 -10.69 -0.98
N ARG A 246 2.26 -11.97 -0.64
CA ARG A 246 3.39 -12.45 0.17
C ARG A 246 4.54 -12.92 -0.70
N TYR A 247 5.75 -12.58 -0.29
CA TYR A 247 6.95 -13.09 -0.94
C TYR A 247 7.20 -14.55 -0.54
N VAL A 248 7.47 -15.38 -1.54
CA VAL A 248 7.86 -16.79 -1.38
C VAL A 248 9.29 -16.94 -1.89
N ALA A 249 10.22 -17.29 -0.99
CA ALA A 249 11.62 -17.51 -1.33
C ALA A 249 11.78 -18.69 -2.31
N PRO A 250 12.87 -18.71 -3.13
CA PRO A 250 13.20 -19.88 -3.90
C PRO A 250 13.36 -21.07 -2.96
N GLN A 251 12.86 -22.25 -3.36
CA GLN A 251 13.19 -23.48 -2.64
C GLN A 251 14.66 -23.77 -2.92
N ASP A 252 15.47 -23.95 -1.88
CA ASP A 252 16.81 -24.46 -2.01
C ASP A 252 16.71 -25.79 -2.73
N SER A 253 17.24 -25.86 -3.95
CA SER A 253 17.47 -27.13 -4.60
C SER A 253 18.49 -27.88 -3.73
N ALA A 254 18.01 -28.79 -2.87
CA ALA A 254 18.86 -29.68 -2.12
C ALA A 254 19.81 -30.33 -3.11
N CYS A 255 21.10 -29.99 -3.03
CA CYS A 255 22.16 -30.66 -3.75
C CYS A 255 22.14 -32.13 -3.32
N CYS A 256 21.54 -32.98 -4.12
CA CYS A 256 21.77 -34.41 -4.08
C CYS A 256 23.24 -34.65 -4.48
N HIS A 257 24.15 -34.53 -3.53
CA HIS A 257 25.43 -35.19 -3.64
C HIS A 257 25.18 -36.67 -3.39
N GLU A 258 24.81 -37.39 -4.46
CA GLU A 258 25.03 -38.83 -4.50
C GLU A 258 26.51 -39.07 -4.39
N ALA A 259 26.95 -39.56 -3.22
CA ALA A 259 28.24 -40.14 -3.03
C ALA A 259 28.33 -41.37 -3.93
N LYS A 260 29.05 -41.25 -5.06
CA LYS A 260 29.46 -42.41 -5.83
C LYS A 260 30.36 -43.26 -4.91
N GLY A 261 29.78 -44.34 -4.44
CA GLY A 261 30.55 -45.42 -3.82
C GLY A 261 31.46 -46.05 -4.85
N ASP A 262 32.75 -46.07 -4.57
CA ASP A 262 33.80 -46.73 -5.33
C ASP A 262 33.67 -48.25 -5.09
N PRO A 263 33.60 -49.11 -6.10
CA PRO A 263 33.63 -50.54 -5.91
C PRO A 263 35.10 -50.99 -5.96
N SER A 264 35.60 -51.42 -4.85
CA SER A 264 36.80 -52.29 -4.76
C SER A 264 36.45 -53.76 -4.65
#